data_45a0707e1cfadc1df8538aaf66e3b6a9
#
_entry.id   45a0707e1cfadc1df8538aaf66e3b6a9
#
_cell.length_a   1.000
_cell.length_b   1.000
_cell.length_c   1.000
_cell.angle_alpha   90.00
_cell.angle_beta   90.00
_cell.angle_gamma   90.00
#
_symmetry.space_group_name_H-M   'P 1'
#
loop_
_entity.id
_entity.type
_entity.pdbx_description
1 polymer ?
#
loop_
_entity_poly.entity_id
_entity_poly.type
_entity_poly.pdbx_seq_one_letter_code
_entity_poly.pdbx_strand_id
1 'polypeptide(L)'
;SNTLTGCSHTFVKQIKITIPVAQFDYLINSANGYEDSVGCVPNTVYIDNQSQDWSHYKVLWSDGYIGYGRQDHTFTTAGDFDVTLIITDPHGCKDTLVRNNMYHMHDVEADFGIANVLGCDSMLVDFVDLTVPVSDVNWVFGDGGTSNLNNPQYIYYNEGFYDVTVFAESAFGCKDTLKRVEYIQFQYPTADFSSNIQGICPGDNVDF
;
A
#
# COMPACT_ATOMS: atom_id res chain seq x y z
N SER A 1 72.56 41.76 -42.25
CA SER A 1 72.00 41.19 -41.01
C SER A 1 70.61 41.71 -40.80
N ASN A 2 69.60 40.90 -41.13
CA ASN A 2 68.23 41.18 -40.86
C ASN A 2 67.90 40.70 -39.45
N THR A 3 67.74 41.58 -38.52
CA THR A 3 67.12 41.31 -37.24
C THR A 3 65.63 41.36 -37.44
N LEU A 4 65.00 40.18 -37.50
CA LEU A 4 63.57 40.05 -37.38
C LEU A 4 63.22 40.34 -35.94
N THR A 5 62.66 41.52 -35.69
CA THR A 5 61.99 41.83 -34.44
C THR A 5 60.76 40.92 -34.32
N GLY A 6 60.81 40.00 -33.37
CA GLY A 6 59.71 39.01 -33.15
C GLY A 6 58.42 39.69 -32.80
N CYS A 7 57.45 39.62 -33.68
CA CYS A 7 56.05 39.94 -33.33
C CYS A 7 55.48 38.77 -32.54
N SER A 8 55.22 38.97 -31.25
CA SER A 8 54.47 38.04 -30.45
C SER A 8 52.98 38.38 -30.51
N HIS A 9 52.20 37.48 -31.03
CA HIS A 9 50.74 37.55 -30.95
C HIS A 9 50.26 36.76 -29.72
N THR A 10 49.63 37.45 -28.81
CA THR A 10 48.96 36.79 -27.66
C THR A 10 47.51 36.62 -28.01
N PHE A 11 47.09 35.37 -28.16
CA PHE A 11 45.66 35.02 -28.24
C PHE A 11 45.13 34.79 -26.82
N VAL A 12 44.18 35.61 -26.39
CA VAL A 12 43.43 35.38 -25.17
C VAL A 12 42.17 34.64 -25.58
N LYS A 13 42.05 33.36 -25.26
CA LYS A 13 40.83 32.60 -25.38
C LYS A 13 40.12 32.63 -24.03
N GLN A 14 38.95 33.23 -23.94
CA GLN A 14 38.12 33.10 -22.79
C GLN A 14 37.50 31.69 -22.76
N ILE A 15 37.81 30.95 -21.74
CA ILE A 15 37.15 29.66 -21.46
C ILE A 15 36.05 29.96 -20.46
N LYS A 16 34.80 29.80 -20.90
CA LYS A 16 33.66 29.85 -19.98
C LYS A 16 33.57 28.46 -19.33
N ILE A 17 33.83 28.37 -18.03
CA ILE A 17 33.60 27.18 -17.23
C ILE A 17 32.17 27.29 -16.71
N THR A 18 31.28 26.40 -17.18
CA THR A 18 29.95 26.21 -16.60
C THR A 18 30.01 24.98 -15.72
N ILE A 19 29.51 25.08 -14.51
CA ILE A 19 29.36 23.98 -13.59
C ILE A 19 27.86 23.67 -13.57
N PRO A 20 27.44 22.47 -13.98
CA PRO A 20 26.02 22.11 -13.89
C PRO A 20 25.60 22.09 -12.41
N VAL A 21 24.38 22.51 -12.14
CA VAL A 21 23.81 22.52 -10.78
C VAL A 21 22.55 21.68 -10.78
N ALA A 22 22.59 20.57 -10.05
CA ALA A 22 21.46 19.68 -9.89
C ALA A 22 20.42 20.27 -8.98
N GLN A 23 19.19 20.40 -9.45
CA GLN A 23 18.03 20.84 -8.69
C GLN A 23 16.78 20.17 -9.21
N PHE A 24 15.88 19.75 -8.32
CA PHE A 24 14.57 19.24 -8.69
C PHE A 24 13.52 19.52 -7.61
N ASP A 25 12.29 19.64 -8.06
CA ASP A 25 11.09 19.60 -7.24
C ASP A 25 10.31 18.31 -7.50
N TYR A 26 9.43 18.00 -6.58
CA TYR A 26 8.54 16.85 -6.67
C TYR A 26 7.09 17.32 -6.69
N LEU A 27 6.28 16.59 -7.48
CA LEU A 27 4.83 16.69 -7.42
C LEU A 27 4.31 15.28 -7.18
N ILE A 28 3.56 15.08 -6.09
CA ILE A 28 2.73 13.90 -5.94
C ILE A 28 1.45 14.17 -6.70
N ASN A 29 1.10 13.29 -7.65
CA ASN A 29 -0.18 13.35 -8.31
C ASN A 29 -1.27 12.83 -7.38
N SER A 30 -1.57 13.58 -6.33
CA SER A 30 -2.75 13.28 -5.51
C SER A 30 -3.95 13.95 -6.18
N ALA A 31 -5.04 13.20 -6.33
CA ALA A 31 -6.33 13.73 -6.77
C ALA A 31 -6.83 14.91 -5.89
N ASN A 32 -6.15 15.21 -4.81
CA ASN A 32 -6.48 16.22 -3.81
C ASN A 32 -5.50 17.41 -3.76
N GLY A 33 -4.50 17.49 -4.66
CA GLY A 33 -3.68 18.69 -4.85
C GLY A 33 -2.67 19.00 -3.73
N TYR A 34 -2.30 18.04 -2.91
CA TYR A 34 -1.29 18.23 -1.88
C TYR A 34 0.11 17.87 -2.37
N GLU A 35 1.06 18.76 -2.13
CA GLU A 35 2.51 18.55 -2.27
C GLU A 35 3.01 17.71 -1.08
N ASP A 36 2.61 16.43 -1.00
CA ASP A 36 2.99 15.60 0.13
C ASP A 36 3.99 14.53 -0.28
N SER A 37 5.07 14.48 0.50
CA SER A 37 6.03 13.37 0.47
C SER A 37 5.46 12.06 1.04
N VAL A 38 4.18 12.05 1.40
CA VAL A 38 3.47 10.94 2.06
C VAL A 38 2.33 10.46 1.17
N GLY A 39 2.23 9.17 0.92
CA GLY A 39 1.18 8.59 0.09
C GLY A 39 0.86 7.14 0.42
N CYS A 40 -0.23 6.63 -0.15
CA CYS A 40 -0.60 5.22 -0.05
C CYS A 40 -0.20 4.47 -1.32
N VAL A 41 0.39 3.30 -1.19
CA VAL A 41 0.69 2.45 -2.34
C VAL A 41 -0.58 1.81 -2.92
N PRO A 42 -0.65 1.62 -4.26
CA PRO A 42 0.30 2.11 -5.26
C PRO A 42 0.21 3.62 -5.46
N ASN A 43 1.35 4.33 -5.47
CA ASN A 43 1.38 5.78 -5.67
C ASN A 43 2.39 6.15 -6.76
N THR A 44 1.96 6.99 -7.70
CA THR A 44 2.79 7.48 -8.80
C THR A 44 3.25 8.90 -8.51
N VAL A 45 4.56 9.09 -8.50
CA VAL A 45 5.21 10.37 -8.24
C VAL A 45 5.95 10.86 -9.48
N TYR A 46 6.15 12.17 -9.54
CA TYR A 46 6.82 12.84 -10.64
C TYR A 46 8.00 13.66 -10.11
N ILE A 47 9.07 13.72 -10.88
CA ILE A 47 10.18 14.63 -10.63
C ILE A 47 10.25 15.65 -11.75
N ASP A 48 10.22 16.93 -11.38
CA ASP A 48 10.49 18.05 -12.26
C ASP A 48 11.93 18.51 -12.11
N ASN A 49 12.73 18.27 -13.15
CA ASN A 49 14.14 18.67 -13.16
C ASN A 49 14.27 20.16 -13.42
N GLN A 50 14.66 20.91 -12.41
CA GLN A 50 14.90 22.38 -12.46
C GLN A 50 16.41 22.72 -12.55
N SER A 51 17.25 21.76 -12.84
CA SER A 51 18.71 21.93 -12.96
C SER A 51 19.09 22.91 -14.06
N GLN A 52 20.26 23.50 -13.92
CA GLN A 52 20.82 24.44 -14.91
C GLN A 52 22.00 23.79 -15.63
N ASP A 53 22.25 24.25 -16.88
CA ASP A 53 23.40 23.85 -17.72
C ASP A 53 23.56 22.33 -17.93
N TRP A 54 22.43 21.60 -18.06
CA TRP A 54 22.43 20.16 -18.30
C TRP A 54 22.05 19.81 -19.76
N SER A 55 22.47 18.63 -20.23
CA SER A 55 22.09 18.05 -21.52
C SER A 55 21.22 16.79 -21.37
N HIS A 56 21.52 15.99 -20.37
CA HIS A 56 20.73 14.81 -20.01
C HIS A 56 20.83 14.55 -18.51
N TYR A 57 19.84 13.83 -18.00
CA TYR A 57 19.81 13.44 -16.59
C TYR A 57 19.25 12.05 -16.42
N LYS A 58 19.54 11.45 -15.27
CA LYS A 58 18.90 10.24 -14.77
C LYS A 58 18.53 10.42 -13.32
N VAL A 59 17.46 9.72 -12.93
CA VAL A 59 16.96 9.63 -11.57
C VAL A 59 17.15 8.21 -11.08
N LEU A 60 17.71 8.07 -9.89
CA LEU A 60 17.81 6.79 -9.19
C LEU A 60 16.88 6.83 -7.99
N TRP A 61 16.07 5.81 -7.85
CA TRP A 61 15.17 5.61 -6.73
C TRP A 61 15.72 4.49 -5.85
N SER A 62 15.56 4.61 -4.55
CA SER A 62 16.16 3.64 -3.61
C SER A 62 15.53 2.24 -3.68
N ASP A 63 14.38 2.09 -4.32
CA ASP A 63 13.79 0.77 -4.65
C ASP A 63 14.47 0.05 -5.83
N GLY A 64 15.49 0.70 -6.43
CA GLY A 64 16.30 0.16 -7.53
C GLY A 64 15.86 0.60 -8.92
N TYR A 65 14.77 1.35 -9.05
CA TYR A 65 14.37 1.89 -10.36
C TYR A 65 15.31 3.02 -10.84
N ILE A 66 15.56 3.07 -12.14
CA ILE A 66 16.36 4.11 -12.80
C ILE A 66 15.58 4.70 -13.95
N GLY A 67 15.24 5.99 -13.83
CA GLY A 67 14.59 6.76 -14.87
C GLY A 67 15.55 7.63 -15.68
N TYR A 68 15.26 7.83 -16.97
CA TYR A 68 16.02 8.71 -17.86
C TYR A 68 15.07 9.77 -18.43
N GLY A 69 15.37 11.06 -18.21
CA GLY A 69 14.49 12.13 -18.61
C GLY A 69 13.26 12.25 -17.70
N ARG A 70 12.22 12.98 -18.17
CA ARG A 70 10.96 13.10 -17.42
C ARG A 70 10.26 11.76 -17.39
N GLN A 71 10.15 11.19 -16.23
CA GLN A 71 9.47 9.92 -16.01
C GLN A 71 8.69 9.93 -14.71
N ASP A 72 7.58 9.20 -14.76
CA ASP A 72 6.79 8.87 -13.60
C ASP A 72 7.38 7.62 -12.95
N HIS A 73 7.32 7.55 -11.63
CA HIS A 73 7.68 6.36 -10.89
C HIS A 73 6.53 5.95 -9.96
N THR A 74 6.18 4.67 -9.97
CA THR A 74 5.11 4.14 -9.13
C THR A 74 5.69 3.26 -8.04
N PHE A 75 5.57 3.70 -6.79
CA PHE A 75 5.84 2.86 -5.63
C PHE A 75 4.70 1.87 -5.43
N THR A 76 5.04 0.60 -5.29
CA THR A 76 4.10 -0.51 -5.06
C THR A 76 4.25 -1.16 -3.69
N THR A 77 5.24 -0.72 -2.92
CA THR A 77 5.52 -1.19 -1.55
C THR A 77 5.64 -0.02 -0.61
N ALA A 78 5.19 -0.21 0.63
CA ALA A 78 5.37 0.77 1.69
C ALA A 78 6.85 0.89 2.09
N GLY A 79 7.26 2.09 2.53
CA GLY A 79 8.61 2.37 2.96
C GLY A 79 9.01 3.83 2.78
N ASP A 80 10.24 4.13 3.18
CA ASP A 80 10.88 5.42 3.00
C ASP A 80 11.84 5.35 1.81
N PHE A 81 11.72 6.29 0.88
CA PHE A 81 12.47 6.24 -0.37
C PHE A 81 13.32 7.48 -0.58
N ASP A 82 14.60 7.23 -0.92
CA ASP A 82 15.54 8.23 -1.34
C ASP A 82 15.43 8.47 -2.84
N VAL A 83 15.73 9.70 -3.26
CA VAL A 83 15.81 10.06 -4.67
C VAL A 83 17.14 10.72 -4.96
N THR A 84 17.81 10.26 -6.00
CA THR A 84 19.07 10.82 -6.50
C THR A 84 18.90 11.29 -7.93
N LEU A 85 19.08 12.59 -8.15
CA LEU A 85 19.18 13.18 -9.48
C LEU A 85 20.65 13.32 -9.87
N ILE A 86 21.02 12.78 -11.03
CA ILE A 86 22.33 12.96 -11.63
C ILE A 86 22.14 13.64 -12.98
N ILE A 87 22.68 14.84 -13.11
CA ILE A 87 22.70 15.61 -14.36
C ILE A 87 24.07 15.51 -15.03
N THR A 88 24.10 15.68 -16.33
CA THR A 88 25.34 15.73 -17.11
C THR A 88 25.24 16.88 -18.12
N ASP A 89 26.25 17.71 -18.20
CA ASP A 89 26.34 18.82 -19.16
C ASP A 89 26.78 18.31 -20.57
N PRO A 90 26.77 19.19 -21.60
CA PRO A 90 27.24 18.81 -22.94
C PRO A 90 28.72 18.42 -23.01
N HIS A 91 29.52 18.74 -22.01
CA HIS A 91 30.96 18.45 -21.95
C HIS A 91 31.26 17.18 -21.13
N GLY A 92 30.24 16.56 -20.51
CA GLY A 92 30.36 15.37 -19.68
C GLY A 92 30.61 15.64 -18.21
N CYS A 93 30.59 16.90 -17.75
CA CYS A 93 30.64 17.24 -16.34
C CYS A 93 29.32 16.84 -15.66
N LYS A 94 29.41 16.35 -14.43
CA LYS A 94 28.24 15.84 -13.69
C LYS A 94 28.06 16.61 -12.39
N ASP A 95 26.79 16.73 -11.99
CA ASP A 95 26.41 17.08 -10.63
C ASP A 95 25.34 16.12 -10.13
N THR A 96 25.26 15.99 -8.81
CA THR A 96 24.39 15.00 -8.16
C THR A 96 23.71 15.63 -6.95
N LEU A 97 22.41 15.54 -6.90
CA LEU A 97 21.58 15.90 -5.74
C LEU A 97 20.91 14.66 -5.18
N VAL A 98 21.12 14.39 -3.88
CA VAL A 98 20.46 13.32 -3.14
C VAL A 98 19.48 13.93 -2.14
N ARG A 99 18.26 13.41 -2.12
CA ARG A 99 17.27 13.68 -1.09
C ARG A 99 16.92 12.39 -0.39
N ASN A 100 17.35 12.28 0.86
CA ASN A 100 17.08 11.10 1.69
C ASN A 100 15.67 11.19 2.27
N ASN A 101 15.01 10.02 2.37
CA ASN A 101 13.64 9.89 2.90
C ASN A 101 12.69 10.92 2.30
N MET A 102 12.79 11.10 0.98
CA MET A 102 12.01 12.10 0.27
C MET A 102 10.53 11.71 0.19
N TYR A 103 10.25 10.41 0.08
CA TYR A 103 8.90 9.88 0.02
C TYR A 103 8.68 8.87 1.13
N HIS A 104 7.52 8.98 1.79
CA HIS A 104 7.03 8.07 2.81
C HIS A 104 5.77 7.38 2.29
N MET A 105 5.90 6.15 1.81
CA MET A 105 4.79 5.37 1.27
C MET A 105 4.23 4.44 2.33
N HIS A 106 2.92 4.51 2.53
CA HIS A 106 2.19 3.71 3.50
C HIS A 106 1.30 2.68 2.80
N ASP A 107 0.96 1.64 3.55
CA ASP A 107 0.01 0.62 3.15
C ASP A 107 -0.91 0.29 4.33
N VAL A 108 -1.97 -0.43 4.05
CA VAL A 108 -2.79 -1.12 5.02
C VAL A 108 -3.28 -2.41 4.38
N GLU A 109 -3.15 -3.51 5.07
CA GLU A 109 -3.63 -4.82 4.64
C GLU A 109 -4.73 -5.27 5.60
N ALA A 110 -5.97 -5.27 5.12
CA ALA A 110 -7.12 -5.71 5.89
C ALA A 110 -7.09 -7.22 6.05
N ASP A 111 -7.12 -7.69 7.28
CA ASP A 111 -7.27 -9.10 7.60
C ASP A 111 -8.06 -9.30 8.88
N PHE A 112 -8.73 -10.47 9.00
CA PHE A 112 -9.50 -10.80 10.19
C PHE A 112 -9.66 -12.32 10.37
N GLY A 113 -10.01 -12.70 11.59
CA GLY A 113 -10.28 -14.09 11.94
C GLY A 113 -11.44 -14.24 12.92
N ILE A 114 -11.66 -15.47 13.35
CA ILE A 114 -12.60 -15.84 14.40
C ILE A 114 -11.80 -16.43 15.56
N ALA A 115 -12.02 -15.90 16.77
CA ALA A 115 -11.42 -16.43 17.99
C ALA A 115 -12.29 -17.53 18.60
N ASN A 116 -13.63 -17.38 18.57
CA ASN A 116 -14.56 -18.30 19.20
C ASN A 116 -15.93 -18.27 18.52
N VAL A 117 -16.65 -19.42 18.61
CA VAL A 117 -18.03 -19.56 18.14
C VAL A 117 -18.81 -20.34 19.20
N LEU A 118 -19.93 -19.81 19.64
CA LEU A 118 -20.76 -20.40 20.69
C LEU A 118 -22.25 -20.29 20.34
N GLY A 119 -23.04 -21.31 20.68
CA GLY A 119 -24.49 -21.27 20.63
C GLY A 119 -25.12 -22.43 19.83
N CYS A 120 -26.44 -22.64 20.07
CA CYS A 120 -27.25 -23.63 19.37
C CYS A 120 -28.50 -23.00 18.74
N ASP A 121 -29.17 -22.07 19.46
CA ASP A 121 -30.38 -21.38 19.00
C ASP A 121 -30.04 -19.98 18.39
N SER A 122 -28.84 -19.53 18.61
CA SER A 122 -28.21 -18.36 18.01
C SER A 122 -26.71 -18.60 17.98
N MET A 123 -26.00 -18.00 17.05
CA MET A 123 -24.56 -18.16 16.93
C MET A 123 -23.86 -16.89 17.36
N LEU A 124 -23.18 -16.92 18.53
CA LEU A 124 -22.27 -15.86 18.97
C LEU A 124 -20.89 -16.11 18.37
N VAL A 125 -20.35 -15.11 17.72
CA VAL A 125 -19.03 -15.16 17.08
C VAL A 125 -18.16 -14.04 17.65
N ASP A 126 -16.96 -14.41 18.12
CA ASP A 126 -15.91 -13.48 18.54
C ASP A 126 -14.98 -13.24 17.35
N PHE A 127 -15.07 -12.08 16.74
CA PHE A 127 -14.18 -11.68 15.64
C PHE A 127 -12.88 -11.08 16.15
N VAL A 128 -11.80 -11.28 15.40
CA VAL A 128 -10.48 -10.71 15.67
C VAL A 128 -9.99 -9.95 14.46
N ASP A 129 -9.64 -8.69 14.66
CA ASP A 129 -8.94 -7.86 13.68
C ASP A 129 -7.47 -8.28 13.60
N LEU A 130 -7.01 -8.59 12.39
CA LEU A 130 -5.63 -8.95 12.07
C LEU A 130 -5.01 -7.94 11.09
N THR A 131 -5.69 -6.81 10.87
CA THR A 131 -5.25 -5.75 9.96
C THR A 131 -3.88 -5.19 10.35
N VAL A 132 -3.01 -5.01 9.38
CA VAL A 132 -1.67 -4.44 9.59
C VAL A 132 -1.38 -3.31 8.59
N PRO A 133 -0.76 -2.20 9.04
CA PRO A 133 -0.59 -1.81 10.43
C PRO A 133 -1.93 -1.58 11.13
N VAL A 134 -1.94 -1.55 12.46
CA VAL A 134 -3.17 -1.28 13.24
C VAL A 134 -3.85 -0.02 12.74
N SER A 135 -5.13 -0.11 12.43
CA SER A 135 -5.93 0.92 11.79
C SER A 135 -7.36 0.96 12.37
N ASP A 136 -8.14 1.94 11.92
CA ASP A 136 -9.57 1.94 12.17
C ASP A 136 -10.26 0.91 11.26
N VAL A 137 -11.16 0.11 11.80
CA VAL A 137 -11.89 -0.92 11.07
C VAL A 137 -13.40 -0.74 11.16
N ASN A 138 -14.09 -1.08 10.08
CA ASN A 138 -15.55 -1.15 10.03
C ASN A 138 -15.97 -2.51 9.49
N TRP A 139 -16.81 -3.20 10.25
CA TRP A 139 -17.31 -4.54 9.95
C TRP A 139 -18.68 -4.50 9.32
N VAL A 140 -18.93 -5.43 8.39
CA VAL A 140 -20.26 -5.76 7.85
C VAL A 140 -20.42 -7.28 7.95
N PHE A 141 -21.45 -7.75 8.66
CA PHE A 141 -21.61 -9.16 9.04
C PHE A 141 -22.47 -9.97 8.06
N GLY A 142 -23.01 -9.34 7.01
CA GLY A 142 -23.72 -10.04 5.93
C GLY A 142 -25.24 -10.19 6.14
N ASP A 143 -25.76 -9.94 7.34
CA ASP A 143 -27.19 -9.93 7.68
C ASP A 143 -27.76 -8.49 7.82
N GLY A 144 -26.95 -7.49 7.55
CA GLY A 144 -27.26 -6.07 7.73
C GLY A 144 -26.64 -5.45 8.98
N GLY A 145 -26.05 -6.25 9.88
CA GLY A 145 -25.34 -5.76 11.04
C GLY A 145 -23.96 -5.22 10.72
N THR A 146 -23.49 -4.27 11.53
CA THR A 146 -22.19 -3.60 11.38
C THR A 146 -21.56 -3.36 12.75
N SER A 147 -20.24 -3.13 12.78
CA SER A 147 -19.49 -2.74 13.98
C SER A 147 -18.27 -1.91 13.60
N ASN A 148 -17.82 -1.04 14.50
CA ASN A 148 -16.56 -0.30 14.40
C ASN A 148 -15.58 -0.64 15.53
N LEU A 149 -15.83 -1.73 16.26
CA LEU A 149 -14.89 -2.24 17.26
C LEU A 149 -13.82 -3.08 16.57
N ASN A 150 -12.57 -3.02 17.06
CA ASN A 150 -11.49 -3.83 16.48
C ASN A 150 -11.77 -5.33 16.61
N ASN A 151 -12.25 -5.78 17.77
CA ASN A 151 -12.58 -7.19 18.02
C ASN A 151 -14.03 -7.31 18.46
N PRO A 152 -15.00 -7.26 17.53
CA PRO A 152 -16.42 -7.30 17.91
C PRO A 152 -16.89 -8.71 18.27
N GLN A 153 -17.84 -8.77 19.20
CA GLN A 153 -18.71 -9.92 19.37
C GLN A 153 -19.99 -9.66 18.58
N TYR A 154 -20.43 -10.64 17.80
CA TYR A 154 -21.63 -10.55 16.98
C TYR A 154 -22.50 -11.79 17.10
N ILE A 155 -23.84 -11.61 17.12
CA ILE A 155 -24.80 -12.73 17.25
C ILE A 155 -25.64 -12.84 15.98
N TYR A 156 -25.59 -14.01 15.34
CA TYR A 156 -26.48 -14.39 14.27
C TYR A 156 -27.69 -15.14 14.84
N TYR A 157 -28.91 -14.66 14.52
CA TYR A 157 -30.15 -15.22 15.03
C TYR A 157 -30.86 -16.16 14.05
N ASN A 158 -30.51 -16.11 12.77
CA ASN A 158 -31.14 -16.90 11.73
C ASN A 158 -30.13 -17.85 11.10
N GLU A 159 -30.61 -19.01 10.65
CA GLU A 159 -29.81 -19.89 9.80
C GLU A 159 -29.41 -19.17 8.51
N GLY A 160 -28.22 -19.47 8.01
CA GLY A 160 -27.75 -18.90 6.76
C GLY A 160 -26.25 -18.98 6.57
N PHE A 161 -25.84 -18.49 5.40
CA PHE A 161 -24.45 -18.29 5.02
C PHE A 161 -24.23 -16.78 4.93
N TYR A 162 -23.26 -16.28 5.66
CA TYR A 162 -23.02 -14.85 5.77
C TYR A 162 -21.63 -14.49 5.29
N ASP A 163 -21.59 -13.53 4.37
CA ASP A 163 -20.35 -12.87 3.97
C ASP A 163 -19.93 -11.89 5.04
N VAL A 164 -18.68 -11.91 5.44
CA VAL A 164 -18.12 -10.92 6.36
C VAL A 164 -17.14 -10.04 5.62
N THR A 165 -17.28 -8.73 5.81
CA THR A 165 -16.41 -7.73 5.17
C THR A 165 -15.84 -6.81 6.23
N VAL A 166 -14.54 -6.53 6.12
CA VAL A 166 -13.81 -5.49 6.87
C VAL A 166 -13.34 -4.42 5.92
N PHE A 167 -13.61 -3.17 6.29
CA PHE A 167 -13.02 -1.97 5.68
C PHE A 167 -12.01 -1.41 6.66
N ALA A 168 -10.76 -1.32 6.25
CA ALA A 168 -9.67 -0.79 7.07
C ALA A 168 -9.21 0.57 6.56
N GLU A 169 -8.88 1.49 7.48
CA GLU A 169 -8.31 2.79 7.16
C GLU A 169 -7.16 3.10 8.12
N SER A 170 -5.94 3.28 7.58
CA SER A 170 -4.76 3.61 8.38
C SER A 170 -4.78 5.06 8.86
N ALA A 171 -3.92 5.40 9.83
CA ALA A 171 -3.73 6.77 10.31
C ALA A 171 -3.28 7.76 9.21
N PHE A 172 -2.80 7.26 8.08
CA PHE A 172 -2.39 8.04 6.91
C PHE A 172 -3.47 8.10 5.83
N GLY A 173 -4.67 7.56 6.09
CA GLY A 173 -5.79 7.55 5.16
C GLY A 173 -5.71 6.47 4.07
N CYS A 174 -4.78 5.53 4.17
CA CYS A 174 -4.72 4.37 3.28
C CYS A 174 -5.87 3.41 3.60
N LYS A 175 -6.50 2.85 2.56
CA LYS A 175 -7.71 2.01 2.70
C LYS A 175 -7.51 0.68 2.03
N ASP A 176 -8.02 -0.36 2.69
CA ASP A 176 -8.14 -1.69 2.13
C ASP A 176 -9.45 -2.35 2.56
N THR A 177 -9.86 -3.38 1.84
CA THR A 177 -11.12 -4.09 2.09
C THR A 177 -10.94 -5.57 1.87
N LEU A 178 -11.22 -6.36 2.90
CA LEU A 178 -11.28 -7.81 2.79
C LEU A 178 -12.72 -8.30 2.95
N LYS A 179 -13.20 -9.05 1.96
CA LYS A 179 -14.47 -9.77 2.01
C LYS A 179 -14.22 -11.27 1.98
N ARG A 180 -14.75 -12.00 2.98
CA ARG A 180 -14.77 -13.47 2.99
C ARG A 180 -16.19 -13.94 2.75
N VAL A 181 -16.39 -14.60 1.60
CA VAL A 181 -17.72 -15.09 1.15
C VAL A 181 -18.10 -16.34 1.94
N GLU A 182 -19.37 -16.43 2.37
CA GLU A 182 -19.93 -17.53 3.15
C GLU A 182 -19.07 -17.93 4.36
N TYR A 183 -18.43 -16.93 4.97
CA TYR A 183 -17.46 -17.14 6.06
C TYR A 183 -18.10 -17.66 7.33
N ILE A 184 -19.33 -17.25 7.60
CA ILE A 184 -20.15 -17.77 8.69
C ILE A 184 -21.22 -18.70 8.09
N GLN A 185 -21.28 -19.91 8.63
CA GLN A 185 -22.29 -20.90 8.28
C GLN A 185 -23.01 -21.29 9.54
N PHE A 186 -24.27 -20.86 9.67
CA PHE A 186 -25.11 -21.16 10.81
C PHE A 186 -26.29 -22.02 10.41
N GLN A 187 -26.43 -23.17 11.06
CA GLN A 187 -27.53 -24.13 10.88
C GLN A 187 -27.94 -24.65 12.25
N TYR A 188 -29.26 -24.76 12.48
CA TYR A 188 -29.76 -25.40 13.68
C TYR A 188 -29.51 -26.90 13.65
N PRO A 189 -29.12 -27.50 14.78
CA PRO A 189 -29.02 -28.94 14.86
C PRO A 189 -30.41 -29.60 14.69
N THR A 190 -30.53 -30.55 13.77
CA THR A 190 -31.74 -31.34 13.62
C THR A 190 -31.58 -32.64 14.39
N ALA A 191 -32.50 -32.87 15.33
CA ALA A 191 -32.57 -34.16 16.00
C ALA A 191 -33.42 -35.15 15.15
N ASP A 192 -32.85 -36.25 14.81
CA ASP A 192 -33.57 -37.39 14.16
C ASP A 192 -33.33 -38.64 14.95
N PHE A 193 -34.34 -39.51 15.01
CA PHE A 193 -34.20 -40.81 15.60
C PHE A 193 -35.00 -41.83 14.78
N SER A 194 -34.50 -43.05 14.69
CA SER A 194 -35.24 -44.16 14.12
C SER A 194 -35.20 -45.35 15.08
N SER A 195 -36.29 -46.07 15.18
CA SER A 195 -36.28 -47.36 15.84
C SER A 195 -36.34 -48.46 14.82
N ASN A 196 -35.64 -49.54 15.06
CA ASN A 196 -35.67 -50.76 14.21
C ASN A 196 -36.88 -51.64 14.49
N ILE A 197 -37.79 -51.25 15.42
CA ILE A 197 -38.91 -52.05 15.89
C ILE A 197 -40.20 -51.26 15.62
N GLN A 198 -41.12 -51.87 14.86
CA GLN A 198 -42.45 -51.33 14.55
C GLN A 198 -43.56 -51.84 15.53
N GLY A 199 -43.21 -52.66 16.49
CA GLY A 199 -44.10 -53.12 17.55
C GLY A 199 -43.34 -53.90 18.61
N ILE A 200 -43.65 -53.61 19.88
CA ILE A 200 -43.02 -54.20 21.06
C ILE A 200 -44.03 -54.87 21.93
N CYS A 201 -43.69 -55.98 22.57
CA CYS A 201 -44.45 -56.54 23.66
C CYS A 201 -44.06 -55.91 24.99
N PRO A 202 -44.96 -55.95 26.00
CA PRO A 202 -44.61 -55.51 27.34
C PRO A 202 -43.37 -56.28 27.88
N GLY A 203 -42.30 -55.53 28.18
CA GLY A 203 -41.02 -56.05 28.67
C GLY A 203 -39.86 -56.10 27.68
N ASP A 204 -40.08 -55.73 26.41
CA ASP A 204 -39.02 -55.61 25.43
C ASP A 204 -38.25 -54.29 25.59
N ASN A 205 -36.96 -54.30 25.27
CA ASN A 205 -36.14 -53.14 25.19
C ASN A 205 -36.11 -52.59 23.75
N VAL A 206 -36.10 -51.23 23.60
CA VAL A 206 -35.95 -50.55 22.33
C VAL A 206 -34.60 -49.82 22.33
N ASP A 207 -33.79 -50.10 21.35
CA ASP A 207 -32.56 -49.40 21.10
C ASP A 207 -32.84 -48.26 20.10
N PHE A 208 -32.35 -47.07 20.43
CA PHE A 208 -32.49 -45.83 19.64
C PHE A 208 -31.14 -45.41 19.06
#